data_b8014bba7e882ef2a24385f6dca94712
#
_entry.id   b8014bba7e882ef2a24385f6dca94712
#
_cell.length_a   1.000
_cell.length_b   1.000
_cell.length_c   1.000
_cell.angle_alpha   90.00
_cell.angle_beta   90.00
_cell.angle_gamma   90.00
#
_symmetry.space_group_name_H-M   'P 1'
#
loop_
_entity.id
_entity.type
_entity.pdbx_description
1 polymer ?
#
loop_
_entity_poly.entity_id
_entity_poly.type
_entity_poly.pdbx_seq_one_letter_code
_entity_poly.pdbx_strand_id
1 'polypeptide(L)'
;MHPDRALEYVASARRIGAARDLAVTAAVVDAAGHPVAVVRGSGDRWHGPYMAIGKARLAAAFRRTTADLLSAWADRPLFAASLLRVLPEGVTLNPGGCPIFENGECIGAIGVGGGSPKEDDEVARSAVAEAGGSLSSDGA
;
A
#
# COMPACT_ATOMS: atom_id res chain seq x y z
N MET A 1 -12.36 6.41 -4.49
CA MET A 1 -11.83 5.20 -5.21
C MET A 1 -12.98 4.34 -5.70
N HIS A 2 -13.19 4.29 -7.01
CA HIS A 2 -14.21 3.42 -7.58
C HIS A 2 -13.75 1.94 -7.52
N PRO A 3 -14.64 0.99 -7.23
CA PRO A 3 -14.26 -0.43 -7.15
C PRO A 3 -13.54 -0.98 -8.39
N ASP A 4 -14.00 -0.62 -9.59
CA ASP A 4 -13.36 -1.08 -10.82
C ASP A 4 -11.92 -0.56 -10.93
N ARG A 5 -11.69 0.68 -10.50
CA ARG A 5 -10.35 1.28 -10.49
C ARG A 5 -9.46 0.60 -9.45
N ALA A 6 -10.02 0.29 -8.28
CA ALA A 6 -9.29 -0.46 -7.25
C ALA A 6 -8.85 -1.84 -7.75
N LEU A 7 -9.71 -2.52 -8.50
CA LEU A 7 -9.38 -3.82 -9.10
C LEU A 7 -8.25 -3.72 -10.12
N GLU A 8 -8.16 -2.63 -10.89
CA GLU A 8 -7.07 -2.40 -11.83
C GLU A 8 -5.73 -2.29 -11.10
N TYR A 9 -5.67 -1.55 -10.00
CA TYR A 9 -4.45 -1.42 -9.19
C TYR A 9 -4.05 -2.76 -8.58
N VAL A 10 -5.00 -3.51 -8.04
CA VAL A 10 -4.76 -4.84 -7.48
C VAL A 10 -4.24 -5.79 -8.56
N ALA A 11 -4.87 -5.80 -9.73
CA ALA A 11 -4.45 -6.67 -10.84
C ALA A 11 -3.04 -6.33 -11.32
N SER A 12 -2.70 -5.04 -11.39
CA SER A 12 -1.37 -4.58 -11.77
C SER A 12 -0.30 -5.10 -10.79
N ALA A 13 -0.55 -4.94 -9.48
CA ALA A 13 0.40 -5.43 -8.47
C ALA A 13 0.60 -6.94 -8.56
N ARG A 14 -0.48 -7.69 -8.74
CA ARG A 14 -0.42 -9.15 -8.83
C ARG A 14 0.34 -9.61 -10.08
N ARG A 15 0.11 -8.96 -11.20
CA ARG A 15 0.81 -9.26 -12.46
C ARG A 15 2.30 -8.93 -12.39
N ILE A 16 2.65 -7.77 -11.83
CA ILE A 16 4.05 -7.36 -11.64
C ILE A 16 4.76 -8.34 -10.71
N GLY A 17 4.11 -8.70 -9.59
CA GLY A 17 4.67 -9.67 -8.65
C GLY A 17 4.87 -11.04 -9.29
N ALA A 18 3.90 -11.54 -10.05
CA ALA A 18 3.99 -12.83 -10.73
C ALA A 18 5.18 -12.88 -11.71
N ALA A 19 5.49 -11.80 -12.39
CA ALA A 19 6.63 -11.70 -13.27
C ALA A 19 7.98 -11.79 -12.51
N ARG A 20 7.94 -11.64 -11.20
CA ARG A 20 9.10 -11.77 -10.29
C ARG A 20 9.00 -13.02 -9.41
N ASP A 21 8.16 -13.98 -9.78
CA ASP A 21 7.88 -15.21 -9.03
C ASP A 21 7.35 -14.95 -7.61
N LEU A 22 6.62 -13.87 -7.42
CA LEU A 22 5.98 -13.51 -6.16
C LEU A 22 4.48 -13.71 -6.22
N ALA A 23 3.92 -14.44 -5.26
CA ALA A 23 2.47 -14.58 -5.08
C ALA A 23 1.97 -13.40 -4.22
N VAL A 24 1.71 -12.29 -4.87
CA VAL A 24 1.41 -11.02 -4.21
C VAL A 24 0.00 -11.01 -3.61
N THR A 25 -0.08 -10.59 -2.35
CA THR A 25 -1.31 -10.12 -1.72
C THR A 25 -1.37 -8.61 -1.90
N ALA A 26 -2.48 -8.10 -2.40
CA ALA A 26 -2.65 -6.67 -2.64
C ALA A 26 -3.99 -6.17 -2.10
N ALA A 27 -3.98 -5.00 -1.49
CA ALA A 27 -5.16 -4.35 -0.97
C ALA A 27 -5.19 -2.89 -1.42
N VAL A 28 -6.35 -2.41 -1.85
CA VAL A 28 -6.56 -1.00 -2.17
C VAL A 28 -7.61 -0.45 -1.22
N VAL A 29 -7.30 0.68 -0.60
CA VAL A 29 -8.21 1.42 0.27
C VAL A 29 -8.57 2.76 -0.38
N ASP A 30 -9.69 3.36 0.04
CA ASP A 30 -10.04 4.72 -0.35
C ASP A 30 -9.19 5.76 0.42
N ALA A 31 -9.40 7.03 0.15
CA ALA A 31 -8.62 8.10 0.78
C ALA A 31 -8.80 8.18 2.30
N ALA A 32 -9.89 7.65 2.83
CA ALA A 32 -10.16 7.58 4.27
C ALA A 32 -9.61 6.30 4.91
N GLY A 33 -9.03 5.41 4.11
CA GLY A 33 -8.42 4.17 4.60
C GLY A 33 -9.35 2.96 4.64
N HIS A 34 -10.56 3.07 4.07
CA HIS A 34 -11.50 1.94 4.04
C HIS A 34 -11.17 0.99 2.88
N PRO A 35 -11.11 -0.33 3.12
CA PRO A 35 -10.83 -1.29 2.05
C PRO A 35 -11.89 -1.25 0.94
N VAL A 36 -11.43 -1.28 -0.31
CA VAL A 36 -12.29 -1.32 -1.50
C VAL A 36 -12.09 -2.63 -2.26
N ALA A 37 -10.84 -3.08 -2.42
CA ALA A 37 -10.54 -4.35 -3.08
C ALA A 37 -9.34 -5.01 -2.40
N VAL A 38 -9.46 -6.30 -2.11
CA VAL A 38 -8.39 -7.07 -1.47
C VAL A 38 -8.33 -8.45 -2.13
N VAL A 39 -7.13 -8.87 -2.53
CA VAL A 39 -6.90 -10.21 -3.04
C VAL A 39 -5.70 -10.82 -2.32
N ARG A 40 -5.94 -11.95 -1.65
CA ARG A 40 -4.85 -12.71 -1.03
C ARG A 40 -4.12 -13.53 -2.09
N GLY A 41 -2.80 -13.38 -2.15
CA GLY A 41 -1.95 -14.18 -3.03
C GLY A 41 -2.00 -15.67 -2.66
N SER A 42 -1.81 -16.52 -3.67
CA SER A 42 -1.79 -17.97 -3.47
C SER A 42 -0.70 -18.37 -2.50
N GLY A 43 -1.06 -19.11 -1.45
CA GLY A 43 -0.12 -19.56 -0.43
C GLY A 43 0.23 -18.52 0.64
N ASP A 44 -0.29 -17.31 0.55
CA ASP A 44 -0.07 -16.33 1.60
C ASP A 44 -0.81 -16.72 2.90
N ARG A 45 -0.28 -16.26 4.02
CA ARG A 45 -0.87 -16.48 5.34
C ARG A 45 -2.24 -15.84 5.43
N TRP A 46 -3.13 -16.42 6.26
CA TRP A 46 -4.49 -15.89 6.41
C TRP A 46 -4.52 -14.41 6.83
N HIS A 47 -3.50 -13.95 7.57
CA HIS A 47 -3.40 -12.55 8.02
C HIS A 47 -2.70 -11.65 7.01
N GLY A 48 -2.18 -12.17 5.91
CA GLY A 48 -1.53 -11.37 4.86
C GLY A 48 -2.39 -10.21 4.35
N PRO A 49 -3.69 -10.42 4.08
CA PRO A 49 -4.58 -9.33 3.69
C PRO A 49 -4.67 -8.19 4.72
N TYR A 50 -4.66 -8.52 6.01
CA TYR A 50 -4.69 -7.50 7.06
C TYR A 50 -3.40 -6.66 7.08
N MET A 51 -2.26 -7.30 6.83
CA MET A 51 -0.99 -6.58 6.71
C MET A 51 -0.99 -5.64 5.50
N ALA A 52 -1.48 -6.12 4.36
CA ALA A 52 -1.59 -5.29 3.15
C ALA A 52 -2.54 -4.11 3.35
N ILE A 53 -3.69 -4.34 3.97
CA ILE A 53 -4.65 -3.28 4.33
C ILE A 53 -3.97 -2.27 5.27
N GLY A 54 -3.25 -2.73 6.28
CA GLY A 54 -2.55 -1.85 7.23
C GLY A 54 -1.52 -0.95 6.56
N LYS A 55 -0.75 -1.48 5.60
CA LYS A 55 0.19 -0.69 4.80
C LYS A 55 -0.54 0.37 3.98
N ALA A 56 -1.61 -0.03 3.29
CA ALA A 56 -2.40 0.89 2.49
C ALA A 56 -3.02 2.01 3.34
N ARG A 57 -3.57 1.66 4.49
CA ARG A 57 -4.20 2.63 5.42
C ARG A 57 -3.20 3.67 5.89
N LEU A 58 -1.99 3.26 6.26
CA LEU A 58 -0.96 4.18 6.71
C LEU A 58 -0.52 5.11 5.57
N ALA A 59 -0.34 4.57 4.36
CA ALA A 59 0.01 5.37 3.20
C ALA A 59 -1.09 6.38 2.84
N ALA A 60 -2.36 6.01 2.95
CA ALA A 60 -3.49 6.91 2.72
C ALA A 60 -3.54 8.03 3.77
N ALA A 61 -3.31 7.69 5.05
CA ALA A 61 -3.36 8.65 6.15
C ALA A 61 -2.32 9.77 6.00
N PHE A 62 -1.11 9.42 5.58
CA PHE A 62 0.01 10.37 5.48
C PHE A 62 0.29 10.81 4.04
N ARG A 63 -0.37 10.22 3.05
CA ARG A 63 -0.14 10.51 1.62
C ARG A 63 1.33 10.37 1.23
N ARG A 64 1.97 9.38 1.81
CA ARG A 64 3.37 9.03 1.59
C ARG A 64 3.52 7.51 1.54
N THR A 65 4.58 7.02 0.90
CA THR A 65 4.86 5.60 0.95
C THR A 65 5.25 5.18 2.37
N THR A 66 4.91 3.95 2.74
CA THR A 66 5.30 3.44 4.07
C THR A 66 6.81 3.24 4.18
N ALA A 67 7.51 3.04 3.07
CA ALA A 67 8.97 3.01 3.06
C ALA A 67 9.55 4.36 3.47
N ASP A 68 9.01 5.47 2.94
CA ASP A 68 9.45 6.82 3.30
C ASP A 68 9.13 7.14 4.76
N LEU A 69 7.95 6.72 5.24
CA LEU A 69 7.57 6.92 6.65
C LEU A 69 8.50 6.15 7.59
N LEU A 70 8.83 4.91 7.24
CA LEU A 70 9.75 4.11 8.03
C LEU A 70 11.12 4.79 8.14
N SER A 71 11.65 5.30 7.04
CA SER A 71 12.91 6.05 7.02
C SER A 71 12.82 7.33 7.84
N ALA A 72 11.73 8.09 7.70
CA ALA A 72 11.55 9.36 8.40
C ALA A 72 11.44 9.17 9.92
N TRP A 73 10.91 8.02 10.38
CA TRP A 73 10.69 7.76 11.80
C TRP A 73 11.70 6.77 12.41
N ALA A 74 12.72 6.38 11.65
CA ALA A 74 13.70 5.38 12.08
C ALA A 74 14.42 5.73 13.38
N ASP A 75 14.70 7.01 13.62
CA ASP A 75 15.35 7.52 14.82
C ASP A 75 14.37 8.01 15.90
N ARG A 76 13.06 7.77 15.69
CA ARG A 76 11.99 8.19 16.60
C ARG A 76 11.03 7.04 16.91
N PRO A 77 11.54 5.93 17.48
CA PRO A 77 10.69 4.72 17.67
C PRO A 77 9.54 4.94 18.65
N LEU A 78 9.72 5.76 19.69
CA LEU A 78 8.64 6.05 20.65
C LEU A 78 7.53 6.88 20.01
N PHE A 79 7.91 7.85 19.17
CA PHE A 79 6.94 8.63 18.40
C PHE A 79 6.14 7.72 17.46
N ALA A 80 6.83 6.89 16.68
CA ALA A 80 6.18 5.97 15.74
C ALA A 80 5.21 5.03 16.46
N ALA A 81 5.64 4.41 17.56
CA ALA A 81 4.80 3.52 18.35
C ALA A 81 3.56 4.24 18.92
N SER A 82 3.74 5.46 19.42
CA SER A 82 2.66 6.30 19.95
C SER A 82 1.64 6.64 18.86
N LEU A 83 2.12 7.06 17.69
CA LEU A 83 1.26 7.43 16.56
C LEU A 83 0.42 6.23 16.06
N LEU A 84 1.05 5.08 15.91
CA LEU A 84 0.38 3.87 15.44
C LEU A 84 -0.75 3.41 16.38
N ARG A 85 -0.67 3.77 17.64
CA ARG A 85 -1.71 3.41 18.63
C ARG A 85 -2.97 4.25 18.52
N VAL A 86 -2.89 5.46 17.99
CA VAL A 86 -4.07 6.34 17.84
C VAL A 86 -4.79 6.13 16.51
N LEU A 87 -4.14 5.49 15.54
CA LEU A 87 -4.77 5.19 14.27
C LEU A 87 -5.70 3.97 14.41
N PRO A 88 -7.00 4.12 14.06
CA PRO A 88 -7.96 3.04 14.28
C PRO A 88 -7.73 1.86 13.34
N GLU A 89 -8.22 0.69 13.79
CA GLU A 89 -8.34 -0.53 12.98
C GLU A 89 -7.02 -1.12 12.47
N GLY A 90 -5.90 -0.69 13.03
CA GLY A 90 -4.61 -1.26 12.69
C GLY A 90 -3.99 -0.68 11.43
N VAL A 91 -2.75 -0.29 11.57
CA VAL A 91 -1.87 0.14 10.46
C VAL A 91 -0.54 -0.59 10.59
N THR A 92 0.19 -0.69 9.49
CA THR A 92 1.44 -1.43 9.45
C THR A 92 2.54 -0.55 8.89
N LEU A 93 3.56 -0.26 9.72
CA LEU A 93 4.72 0.54 9.31
C LEU A 93 5.80 -0.39 8.73
N ASN A 94 5.54 -0.91 7.55
CA ASN A 94 6.48 -1.68 6.77
C ASN A 94 6.39 -1.26 5.31
N PRO A 95 7.49 -1.32 4.54
CA PRO A 95 7.44 -1.01 3.11
C PRO A 95 6.40 -1.83 2.35
N GLY A 96 5.83 -1.25 1.31
CA GLY A 96 4.80 -1.88 0.49
C GLY A 96 3.48 -1.12 0.45
N GLY A 97 3.34 -0.03 1.21
CA GLY A 97 2.20 0.86 1.10
C GLY A 97 2.52 2.07 0.24
N CYS A 98 1.68 2.39 -0.73
CA CYS A 98 1.87 3.54 -1.60
C CYS A 98 0.56 4.32 -1.77
N PRO A 99 0.58 5.65 -1.60
CA PRO A 99 -0.61 6.45 -1.91
C PRO A 99 -0.86 6.43 -3.41
N ILE A 100 -2.10 6.65 -3.79
CA ILE A 100 -2.51 6.72 -5.20
C ILE A 100 -3.10 8.10 -5.44
N PHE A 101 -2.44 8.86 -6.30
CA PHE A 101 -2.92 10.15 -6.77
C PHE A 101 -3.37 10.04 -8.22
N GLU A 102 -4.52 10.63 -8.52
CA GLU A 102 -5.01 10.80 -9.89
C GLU A 102 -5.48 12.25 -10.02
N ASN A 103 -5.03 12.92 -11.09
CA ASN A 103 -5.36 14.33 -11.33
C ASN A 103 -5.05 15.24 -10.12
N GLY A 104 -3.96 14.97 -9.42
CA GLY A 104 -3.51 15.76 -8.28
C GLY A 104 -4.22 15.46 -6.97
N GLU A 105 -5.21 14.57 -6.95
CA GLU A 105 -5.94 14.19 -5.74
C GLU A 105 -5.52 12.81 -5.25
N CYS A 106 -5.38 12.67 -3.94
CA CYS A 106 -5.21 11.36 -3.33
C CYS A 106 -6.55 10.63 -3.32
N ILE A 107 -6.68 9.59 -4.15
CA ILE A 107 -7.90 8.80 -4.27
C ILE A 107 -7.89 7.56 -3.39
N GLY A 108 -6.76 7.23 -2.79
CA GLY A 108 -6.61 6.06 -1.94
C GLY A 108 -5.16 5.64 -1.83
N ALA A 109 -4.95 4.38 -1.53
CA ALA A 109 -3.61 3.78 -1.43
C ALA A 109 -3.67 2.29 -1.71
N ILE A 110 -2.52 1.74 -2.09
CA ILE A 110 -2.32 0.30 -2.25
C ILE A 110 -1.34 -0.21 -1.19
N GLY A 111 -1.58 -1.42 -0.70
CA GLY A 111 -0.65 -2.16 0.15
C GLY A 111 -0.33 -3.50 -0.49
N VAL A 112 0.93 -3.87 -0.48
CA VAL A 112 1.44 -5.10 -1.10
C VAL A 112 2.22 -5.90 -0.06
N GLY A 113 1.98 -7.21 -0.07
CA GLY A 113 2.75 -8.19 0.70
C GLY A 113 3.02 -9.43 -0.14
N GLY A 114 3.87 -10.32 0.35
CA GLY A 114 4.22 -11.57 -0.31
C GLY A 114 5.67 -11.67 -0.73
N GLY A 115 6.42 -10.57 -0.72
CA GLY A 115 7.86 -10.54 -0.96
C GLY A 115 8.62 -10.04 0.27
N SER A 116 9.88 -9.70 0.08
CA SER A 116 10.65 -8.95 1.06
C SER A 116 10.10 -7.51 1.18
N PRO A 117 10.44 -6.77 2.24
CA PRO A 117 10.02 -5.36 2.34
C PRO A 117 10.41 -4.53 1.10
N LYS A 118 11.61 -4.73 0.58
CA LYS A 118 12.06 -4.03 -0.63
C LYS A 118 11.25 -4.43 -1.85
N GLU A 119 10.99 -5.71 -2.04
CA GLU A 119 10.19 -6.22 -3.15
C GLU A 119 8.75 -5.70 -3.07
N ASP A 120 8.15 -5.72 -1.89
CA ASP A 120 6.79 -5.22 -1.68
C ASP A 120 6.69 -3.74 -2.07
N ASP A 121 7.67 -2.91 -1.67
CA ASP A 121 7.70 -1.50 -2.01
C ASP A 121 7.86 -1.29 -3.53
N GLU A 122 8.77 -2.01 -4.16
CA GLU A 122 9.00 -1.91 -5.61
C GLU A 122 7.75 -2.31 -6.41
N VAL A 123 7.10 -3.40 -6.02
CA VAL A 123 5.87 -3.86 -6.67
C VAL A 123 4.76 -2.83 -6.50
N ALA A 124 4.57 -2.29 -5.30
CA ALA A 124 3.53 -1.29 -5.04
C ALA A 124 3.75 -0.02 -5.87
N ARG A 125 4.97 0.51 -5.91
CA ARG A 125 5.32 1.68 -6.72
C ARG A 125 5.07 1.45 -8.20
N SER A 126 5.53 0.31 -8.72
CA SER A 126 5.35 -0.05 -10.13
C SER A 126 3.89 -0.24 -10.49
N ALA A 127 3.10 -0.82 -9.58
CA ALA A 127 1.67 -1.01 -9.80
C ALA A 127 0.92 0.31 -9.92
N VAL A 128 1.24 1.28 -9.07
CA VAL A 128 0.63 2.61 -9.13
C VAL A 128 0.95 3.28 -10.46
N ALA A 129 2.21 3.27 -10.87
CA ALA A 129 2.64 3.89 -12.13
C ALA A 129 2.03 3.20 -13.34
N GLU A 130 2.06 1.87 -13.39
CA GLU A 130 1.53 1.10 -14.53
C GLU A 130 0.03 1.30 -14.71
N ALA A 131 -0.73 1.38 -13.63
CA ALA A 131 -2.16 1.59 -13.69
C ALA A 131 -2.57 3.07 -13.90
N GLY A 132 -1.60 3.97 -14.05
CA GLY A 132 -1.86 5.35 -14.41
C GLY A 132 -1.97 6.33 -13.25
N GLY A 133 -1.66 5.90 -12.04
CA GLY A 133 -1.59 6.79 -10.87
C GLY A 133 -0.20 7.36 -10.66
N SER A 134 -0.07 8.19 -9.65
CA SER A 134 1.22 8.71 -9.20
C SER A 134 1.31 8.67 -7.66
N LEU A 135 2.54 8.86 -7.15
CA LEU A 135 2.80 8.76 -5.70
C LEU A 135 2.67 10.11 -4.99
N SER A 136 2.44 11.17 -5.74
CA SER A 136 2.31 12.53 -5.19
C SER A 136 1.37 13.38 -6.02
N SER A 137 0.95 14.51 -5.46
CA SER A 137 0.01 15.43 -6.11
C SER A 137 0.58 16.10 -7.36
N ASP A 138 1.90 16.17 -7.48
CA ASP A 138 2.58 16.79 -8.65
C ASP A 138 2.91 15.76 -9.76
N GLY A 139 2.50 14.51 -9.59
CA GLY A 139 2.71 13.45 -10.58
C GLY A 139 4.07 12.77 -10.53
N ALA A 140 4.84 13.06 -9.50
CA ALA A 140 6.17 12.46 -9.34
C ALA A 140 6.13 11.04 -8.78
#